data_e434a2d3ac6b1df0afcdaa695b234f49
#
_entry.id   e434a2d3ac6b1df0afcdaa695b234f49
#
_cell.length_a   1.000
_cell.length_b   1.000
_cell.length_c   1.000
_cell.angle_alpha   90.00
_cell.angle_beta   90.00
_cell.angle_gamma   90.00
#
_symmetry.space_group_name_H-M   'P 1'
#
loop_
_entity.id
_entity.type
_entity.pdbx_description
1 polymer ?
#
loop_
_entity_poly.entity_id
_entity_poly.type
_entity_poly.pdbx_seq_one_letter_code
_entity_poly.pdbx_strand_id
1 'polypeptide(L)'
;MAFKIQNRSYLGNKSKLLEFIEQTINEHCFDCKTFADVFGGTGAVADYFKNKYYVLVNDLLFSNYVIYNCFYGEEKVDLKKIESIVFHYNKNIEKYISGEIKADNNYYLDNFKNTYLSNDNLKVVNFIRNNIAKKKEFGEINGRESNILITILLFAIDKVAKTTGHYDAFLKNDKNEYKKIKFEMPEIENIKKEITIDRLNANDFVRKYSADIVYLDPPYNSRQYSDLYHFLENIAENKQPELFGKTKKFDRAKIKSDYCTAKAEDQFEDLIENIRAKYIILSFNNTESASGKTNVRISRDKIEEVLSKKGDLKIYEKDYNAYTTGKTKIKGLKELLFVCEVNK
;
A
#
# COMPACT_ATOMS: atom_id res chain seq x y z
N MET A 1 6.04 18.97 9.17
CA MET A 1 7.10 17.96 8.90
C MET A 1 6.75 17.27 7.58
N ALA A 2 7.74 16.93 6.76
CA ALA A 2 7.52 16.15 5.57
C ALA A 2 7.31 14.67 5.93
N PHE A 3 6.62 13.90 5.08
CA PHE A 3 6.40 12.48 5.30
C PHE A 3 7.06 11.64 4.19
N LYS A 4 7.47 10.42 4.56
CA LYS A 4 8.04 9.41 3.65
C LYS A 4 6.98 8.41 3.23
N ILE A 5 7.21 7.70 2.12
CA ILE A 5 6.28 6.73 1.55
C ILE A 5 5.82 5.67 2.56
N GLN A 6 6.72 5.21 3.43
CA GLN A 6 6.46 4.19 4.44
C GLN A 6 5.70 4.67 5.68
N ASN A 7 5.41 5.98 5.82
CA ASN A 7 4.76 6.56 7.00
C ASN A 7 3.24 6.35 7.04
N ARG A 8 2.76 5.25 6.49
CA ARG A 8 1.34 4.85 6.52
C ARG A 8 1.09 3.76 7.55
N SER A 9 -0.09 3.81 8.16
CA SER A 9 -0.63 2.67 8.90
C SER A 9 -1.12 1.64 7.88
N TYR A 10 -0.38 0.54 7.72
CA TYR A 10 -0.67 -0.49 6.72
C TYR A 10 -0.32 -1.87 7.27
N LEU A 11 -1.24 -2.83 7.09
CA LEU A 11 -1.03 -4.21 7.54
C LEU A 11 0.10 -4.86 6.72
N GLY A 12 1.03 -5.49 7.39
CA GLY A 12 2.17 -6.15 6.72
C GLY A 12 3.31 -5.21 6.31
N ASN A 13 3.35 -3.96 6.80
CA ASN A 13 4.45 -3.03 6.50
C ASN A 13 5.81 -3.63 6.90
N LYS A 14 6.72 -3.75 5.91
CA LYS A 14 8.04 -4.39 6.05
C LYS A 14 9.15 -3.43 6.52
N SER A 15 8.85 -2.19 6.89
CA SER A 15 9.87 -1.18 7.28
C SER A 15 10.83 -1.65 8.37
N LYS A 16 10.40 -2.54 9.27
CA LYS A 16 11.23 -3.10 10.34
C LYS A 16 12.09 -4.29 9.91
N LEU A 17 11.91 -4.78 8.71
CA LEU A 17 12.57 -5.97 8.17
C LEU A 17 13.55 -5.64 7.04
N LEU A 18 13.63 -4.38 6.63
CA LEU A 18 14.43 -3.95 5.48
C LEU A 18 15.91 -4.33 5.59
N GLU A 19 16.52 -4.16 6.76
CA GLU A 19 17.91 -4.56 7.01
C GLU A 19 18.11 -6.08 6.90
N PHE A 20 17.15 -6.88 7.38
CA PHE A 20 17.18 -8.32 7.27
C PHE A 20 17.05 -8.76 5.82
N ILE A 21 16.14 -8.15 5.05
CA ILE A 21 15.98 -8.41 3.62
C ILE A 21 17.28 -8.04 2.88
N GLU A 22 17.87 -6.88 3.19
CA GLU A 22 19.11 -6.45 2.55
C GLU A 22 20.29 -7.36 2.85
N GLN A 23 20.49 -7.75 4.13
CA GLN A 23 21.56 -8.69 4.52
C GLN A 23 21.42 -9.99 3.74
N THR A 24 20.23 -10.58 3.71
CA THR A 24 19.96 -11.82 2.98
C THR A 24 20.24 -11.67 1.47
N ILE A 25 19.83 -10.55 0.86
CA ILE A 25 20.12 -10.28 -0.56
C ILE A 25 21.64 -10.16 -0.80
N ASN A 26 22.35 -9.43 0.07
CA ASN A 26 23.79 -9.22 -0.09
C ASN A 26 24.60 -10.53 0.05
N GLU A 27 24.13 -11.46 0.86
CA GLU A 27 24.78 -12.75 1.09
C GLU A 27 24.53 -13.76 -0.02
N HIS A 28 23.44 -13.63 -0.78
CA HIS A 28 22.99 -14.68 -1.69
C HIS A 28 22.72 -14.24 -3.13
N CYS A 29 22.47 -12.96 -3.38
CA CYS A 29 22.07 -12.47 -4.69
C CYS A 29 23.20 -11.66 -5.33
N PHE A 30 23.99 -12.31 -6.18
CA PHE A 30 25.14 -11.68 -6.83
C PHE A 30 24.80 -11.20 -8.24
N ASP A 31 25.55 -10.18 -8.71
CA ASP A 31 25.46 -9.64 -10.06
C ASP A 31 24.02 -9.25 -10.49
N CYS A 32 23.28 -8.64 -9.56
CA CYS A 32 21.91 -8.18 -9.79
C CYS A 32 21.84 -6.68 -10.03
N LYS A 33 21.09 -6.28 -11.05
CA LYS A 33 20.86 -4.87 -11.44
C LYS A 33 19.39 -4.46 -11.29
N THR A 34 18.45 -5.40 -11.38
CA THR A 34 17.01 -5.16 -11.39
C THR A 34 16.35 -5.86 -10.21
N PHE A 35 15.35 -5.19 -9.63
CA PHE A 35 14.59 -5.65 -8.46
C PHE A 35 13.10 -5.41 -8.70
N ALA A 36 12.28 -6.46 -8.61
CA ALA A 36 10.83 -6.35 -8.74
C ALA A 36 10.14 -6.58 -7.39
N ASP A 37 9.39 -5.58 -6.91
CA ASP A 37 8.50 -5.67 -5.75
C ASP A 37 7.07 -5.91 -6.24
N VAL A 38 6.65 -7.20 -6.26
CA VAL A 38 5.42 -7.63 -6.93
C VAL A 38 4.16 -7.29 -6.13
N PHE A 39 4.27 -7.24 -4.79
CA PHE A 39 3.19 -6.90 -3.87
C PHE A 39 3.60 -5.70 -3.02
N GLY A 40 3.87 -4.58 -3.65
CA GLY A 40 4.56 -3.43 -3.09
C GLY A 40 3.93 -2.79 -1.85
N GLY A 41 2.59 -2.89 -1.66
CA GLY A 41 1.90 -2.39 -0.48
C GLY A 41 2.20 -0.93 -0.17
N THR A 42 2.91 -0.66 0.94
CA THR A 42 3.33 0.70 1.28
C THR A 42 4.44 1.26 0.38
N GLY A 43 5.09 0.42 -0.43
CA GLY A 43 6.28 0.78 -1.20
C GLY A 43 7.58 0.79 -0.37
N ALA A 44 7.57 0.32 0.88
CA ALA A 44 8.72 0.40 1.78
C ALA A 44 9.94 -0.37 1.25
N VAL A 45 9.73 -1.55 0.64
CA VAL A 45 10.81 -2.38 0.09
C VAL A 45 11.35 -1.74 -1.19
N ALA A 46 10.47 -1.35 -2.12
CA ALA A 46 10.85 -0.63 -3.33
C ALA A 46 11.63 0.66 -3.02
N ASP A 47 11.16 1.45 -2.02
CA ASP A 47 11.81 2.68 -1.58
C ASP A 47 13.22 2.44 -1.04
N TYR A 48 13.40 1.38 -0.27
CA TYR A 48 14.69 1.03 0.31
C TYR A 48 15.73 0.69 -0.77
N PHE A 49 15.31 -0.04 -1.80
CA PHE A 49 16.20 -0.52 -2.87
C PHE A 49 16.32 0.40 -4.08
N LYS A 50 15.57 1.51 -4.16
CA LYS A 50 15.49 2.44 -5.31
C LYS A 50 16.82 3.01 -5.78
N ASN A 51 17.80 3.16 -4.89
CA ASN A 51 19.12 3.70 -5.25
C ASN A 51 20.14 2.60 -5.56
N LYS A 52 19.83 1.33 -5.21
CA LYS A 52 20.72 0.18 -5.43
C LYS A 52 20.42 -0.54 -6.75
N TYR A 53 19.13 -0.68 -7.09
CA TYR A 53 18.65 -1.39 -8.28
C TYR A 53 17.80 -0.49 -9.19
N TYR A 54 17.61 -0.92 -10.44
CA TYR A 54 16.47 -0.51 -11.25
C TYR A 54 15.24 -1.24 -10.69
N VAL A 55 14.25 -0.50 -10.20
CA VAL A 55 13.14 -1.08 -9.46
C VAL A 55 11.88 -1.15 -10.31
N LEU A 56 11.19 -2.29 -10.25
CA LEU A 56 9.82 -2.43 -10.74
C LEU A 56 8.93 -2.62 -9.50
N VAL A 57 7.93 -1.76 -9.33
CA VAL A 57 6.99 -1.85 -8.21
C VAL A 57 5.57 -2.01 -8.72
N ASN A 58 4.85 -2.97 -8.18
CA ASN A 58 3.47 -3.29 -8.55
C ASN A 58 2.58 -3.41 -7.32
N ASP A 59 1.33 -3.01 -7.45
CA ASP A 59 0.27 -3.33 -6.49
C ASP A 59 -1.08 -3.31 -7.19
N LEU A 60 -2.04 -4.09 -6.69
CA LEU A 60 -3.38 -4.15 -7.25
C LEU A 60 -4.23 -2.92 -6.91
N LEU A 61 -3.97 -2.27 -5.75
CA LEU A 61 -4.73 -1.13 -5.26
C LEU A 61 -4.32 0.17 -5.97
N PHE A 62 -5.32 0.93 -6.41
CA PHE A 62 -5.10 2.22 -7.06
C PHE A 62 -4.51 3.26 -6.10
N SER A 63 -4.89 3.25 -4.84
CA SER A 63 -4.32 4.14 -3.83
C SER A 63 -2.80 3.95 -3.69
N ASN A 64 -2.29 2.71 -3.76
CA ASN A 64 -0.87 2.42 -3.73
C ASN A 64 -0.18 2.89 -5.04
N TYR A 65 -0.79 2.62 -6.20
CA TYR A 65 -0.30 3.12 -7.49
C TYR A 65 -0.19 4.67 -7.51
N VAL A 66 -1.18 5.39 -6.99
CA VAL A 66 -1.14 6.86 -6.85
C VAL A 66 0.04 7.30 -5.98
N ILE A 67 0.26 6.61 -4.85
CA ILE A 67 1.35 6.91 -3.93
C ILE A 67 2.71 6.66 -4.59
N TYR A 68 2.90 5.56 -5.33
CA TYR A 68 4.16 5.32 -6.06
C TYR A 68 4.40 6.43 -7.09
N ASN A 69 3.38 6.84 -7.84
CA ASN A 69 3.51 7.94 -8.80
C ASN A 69 3.79 9.29 -8.14
N CYS A 70 3.34 9.52 -6.92
CA CYS A 70 3.73 10.72 -6.16
C CYS A 70 5.25 10.76 -5.96
N PHE A 71 5.83 9.67 -5.45
CA PHE A 71 7.24 9.62 -5.08
C PHE A 71 8.17 9.37 -6.28
N TYR A 72 7.73 8.59 -7.26
CA TYR A 72 8.60 8.04 -8.31
C TYR A 72 8.16 8.38 -9.74
N GLY A 73 7.00 8.98 -9.94
CA GLY A 73 6.48 9.29 -11.28
C GLY A 73 7.45 10.17 -12.09
N GLU A 74 7.43 10.01 -13.41
CA GLU A 74 8.39 10.67 -14.33
C GLU A 74 7.99 12.09 -14.73
N GLU A 75 6.67 12.41 -14.72
CA GLU A 75 6.23 13.75 -15.11
C GLU A 75 6.88 14.83 -14.25
N LYS A 76 7.30 15.91 -14.87
CA LYS A 76 7.87 17.09 -14.17
C LYS A 76 6.84 17.70 -13.23
N VAL A 77 7.29 18.08 -12.05
CA VAL A 77 6.46 18.66 -10.99
C VAL A 77 6.96 20.07 -10.66
N ASP A 78 6.03 21.01 -10.56
CA ASP A 78 6.28 22.30 -9.92
C ASP A 78 5.97 22.20 -8.41
N LEU A 79 7.01 21.88 -7.62
CA LEU A 79 6.86 21.73 -6.16
C LEU A 79 6.41 23.03 -5.50
N LYS A 80 6.82 24.22 -5.97
CA LYS A 80 6.37 25.51 -5.42
C LYS A 80 4.87 25.71 -5.62
N LYS A 81 4.35 25.32 -6.78
CA LYS A 81 2.91 25.33 -7.05
C LYS A 81 2.17 24.40 -6.09
N ILE A 82 2.66 23.17 -5.88
CA ILE A 82 2.05 22.22 -4.93
C ILE A 82 2.09 22.76 -3.49
N GLU A 83 3.23 23.29 -3.05
CA GLU A 83 3.36 23.94 -1.73
C GLU A 83 2.36 25.08 -1.55
N SER A 84 2.18 25.91 -2.56
CA SER A 84 1.18 27.02 -2.54
C SER A 84 -0.24 26.48 -2.41
N ILE A 85 -0.59 25.41 -3.16
CA ILE A 85 -1.91 24.78 -3.07
C ILE A 85 -2.12 24.19 -1.66
N VAL A 86 -1.15 23.47 -1.12
CA VAL A 86 -1.23 22.85 0.22
C VAL A 86 -1.32 23.92 1.30
N PHE A 87 -0.55 25.00 1.17
CA PHE A 87 -0.66 26.16 2.07
C PHE A 87 -2.07 26.75 2.05
N HIS A 88 -2.64 26.94 0.87
CA HIS A 88 -4.02 27.44 0.70
C HIS A 88 -5.04 26.49 1.34
N TYR A 89 -4.90 25.17 1.17
CA TYR A 89 -5.78 24.19 1.80
C TYR A 89 -5.72 24.32 3.33
N ASN A 90 -4.51 24.33 3.93
CA ASN A 90 -4.36 24.46 5.37
C ASN A 90 -4.92 25.79 5.93
N LYS A 91 -4.73 26.91 5.20
CA LYS A 91 -5.21 28.24 5.60
C LYS A 91 -6.74 28.33 5.63
N ASN A 92 -7.44 27.56 4.79
CA ASN A 92 -8.89 27.68 4.62
C ASN A 92 -9.69 26.53 5.26
N ILE A 93 -9.08 25.69 6.10
CA ILE A 93 -9.77 24.55 6.75
C ILE A 93 -11.06 25.00 7.44
N GLU A 94 -11.02 26.10 8.21
CA GLU A 94 -12.21 26.61 8.92
C GLU A 94 -13.33 27.05 7.95
N LYS A 95 -12.96 27.61 6.82
CA LYS A 95 -13.92 28.01 5.79
C LYS A 95 -14.61 26.83 5.11
N TYR A 96 -13.88 25.69 4.96
CA TYR A 96 -14.48 24.45 4.47
C TYR A 96 -15.42 23.84 5.52
N ILE A 97 -15.04 23.88 6.79
CA ILE A 97 -15.85 23.39 7.91
C ILE A 97 -17.13 24.21 8.08
N SER A 98 -17.03 25.53 8.06
CA SER A 98 -18.19 26.44 8.20
C SER A 98 -19.12 26.42 6.98
N GLY A 99 -18.63 25.97 5.82
CA GLY A 99 -19.37 26.02 4.55
C GLY A 99 -19.33 27.39 3.86
N GLU A 100 -18.45 28.30 4.29
CA GLU A 100 -18.15 29.54 3.56
C GLU A 100 -17.60 29.24 2.16
N ILE A 101 -16.74 28.22 2.07
CA ILE A 101 -16.26 27.67 0.79
C ILE A 101 -16.87 26.26 0.63
N LYS A 102 -17.69 26.08 -0.39
CA LYS A 102 -18.45 24.86 -0.64
C LYS A 102 -17.81 23.99 -1.73
N ALA A 103 -17.93 22.67 -1.57
CA ALA A 103 -17.65 21.72 -2.63
C ALA A 103 -18.83 21.63 -3.63
N ASP A 104 -18.58 21.09 -4.83
CA ASP A 104 -19.62 20.92 -5.85
C ASP A 104 -20.65 19.85 -5.49
N ASN A 105 -20.19 18.83 -4.76
CA ASN A 105 -21.03 17.76 -4.24
C ASN A 105 -20.59 17.39 -2.82
N ASN A 106 -21.41 16.60 -2.14
CA ASN A 106 -21.17 16.19 -0.75
C ASN A 106 -21.00 14.66 -0.63
N TYR A 107 -20.56 13.97 -1.68
CA TYR A 107 -20.52 12.51 -1.71
C TYR A 107 -19.84 11.89 -0.47
N TYR A 108 -18.63 12.35 -0.13
CA TYR A 108 -17.93 11.80 1.04
C TYR A 108 -18.59 12.16 2.35
N LEU A 109 -19.08 13.41 2.48
CA LEU A 109 -19.79 13.86 3.67
C LEU A 109 -21.09 13.07 3.87
N ASP A 110 -21.89 12.90 2.83
CA ASP A 110 -23.21 12.27 2.94
C ASP A 110 -23.11 10.76 3.21
N ASN A 111 -22.11 10.10 2.64
CA ASN A 111 -21.97 8.65 2.73
C ASN A 111 -21.17 8.15 3.94
N PHE A 112 -20.19 8.94 4.44
CA PHE A 112 -19.25 8.47 5.48
C PHE A 112 -19.44 9.17 6.84
N LYS A 113 -20.54 9.89 7.07
CA LYS A 113 -20.89 10.45 8.38
C LYS A 113 -20.82 9.38 9.47
N ASN A 114 -20.21 9.75 10.61
CA ASN A 114 -20.12 8.90 11.78
C ASN A 114 -19.39 7.56 11.56
N THR A 115 -18.45 7.50 10.62
CA THR A 115 -17.61 6.33 10.37
C THR A 115 -16.16 6.58 10.79
N TYR A 116 -15.28 6.87 9.85
CA TYR A 116 -13.82 6.93 10.05
C TYR A 116 -13.31 8.29 10.53
N LEU A 117 -14.01 9.36 10.14
CA LEU A 117 -13.61 10.75 10.37
C LEU A 117 -14.71 11.52 11.08
N SER A 118 -14.35 12.65 11.73
CA SER A 118 -15.35 13.62 12.15
C SER A 118 -16.06 14.21 10.94
N ASN A 119 -17.28 14.72 11.15
CA ASN A 119 -18.01 15.41 10.08
C ASN A 119 -17.24 16.63 9.55
N ASP A 120 -16.52 17.33 10.41
CA ASP A 120 -15.69 18.48 10.01
C ASP A 120 -14.53 18.06 9.12
N ASN A 121 -13.80 17.01 9.49
CA ASN A 121 -12.75 16.45 8.63
C ASN A 121 -13.33 15.92 7.30
N LEU A 122 -14.53 15.33 7.31
CA LEU A 122 -15.20 14.87 6.08
C LEU A 122 -15.57 16.04 5.15
N LYS A 123 -16.01 17.19 5.67
CA LYS A 123 -16.24 18.40 4.86
C LYS A 123 -14.96 18.85 4.16
N VAL A 124 -13.84 18.86 4.89
CA VAL A 124 -12.52 19.22 4.35
C VAL A 124 -12.07 18.22 3.27
N VAL A 125 -12.14 16.92 3.55
CA VAL A 125 -11.79 15.85 2.60
C VAL A 125 -12.65 15.96 1.34
N ASN A 126 -13.96 16.16 1.51
CA ASN A 126 -14.90 16.28 0.40
C ASN A 126 -14.55 17.48 -0.50
N PHE A 127 -14.30 18.65 0.09
CA PHE A 127 -13.90 19.84 -0.68
C PHE A 127 -12.59 19.60 -1.43
N ILE A 128 -11.55 19.16 -0.73
CA ILE A 128 -10.20 19.03 -1.30
C ILE A 128 -10.19 17.99 -2.42
N ARG A 129 -10.84 16.84 -2.22
CA ARG A 129 -10.86 15.81 -3.27
C ARG A 129 -11.54 16.29 -4.56
N ASN A 130 -12.65 17.00 -4.44
CA ASN A 130 -13.31 17.61 -5.59
C ASN A 130 -12.45 18.70 -6.24
N ASN A 131 -11.79 19.55 -5.44
CA ASN A 131 -10.90 20.60 -5.95
C ASN A 131 -9.70 20.03 -6.72
N ILE A 132 -9.08 18.95 -6.23
CA ILE A 132 -7.99 18.25 -6.96
C ILE A 132 -8.50 17.73 -8.32
N ALA A 133 -9.70 17.14 -8.36
CA ALA A 133 -10.29 16.65 -9.61
C ALA A 133 -10.49 17.79 -10.63
N LYS A 134 -11.08 18.92 -10.20
CA LYS A 134 -11.26 20.11 -11.04
C LYS A 134 -9.94 20.67 -11.55
N LYS A 135 -8.96 20.84 -10.67
CA LYS A 135 -7.63 21.36 -11.09
C LYS A 135 -6.99 20.49 -12.16
N LYS A 136 -7.15 19.17 -12.07
CA LYS A 136 -6.67 18.24 -13.10
C LYS A 136 -7.47 18.37 -14.39
N GLU A 137 -8.79 18.46 -14.30
CA GLU A 137 -9.70 18.60 -15.45
C GLU A 137 -9.43 19.88 -16.24
N PHE A 138 -9.20 21.00 -15.54
CA PHE A 138 -8.86 22.29 -16.18
C PHE A 138 -7.38 22.46 -16.57
N GLY A 139 -6.56 21.40 -16.38
CA GLY A 139 -5.14 21.44 -16.76
C GLY A 139 -4.26 22.35 -15.86
N GLU A 140 -4.76 22.77 -14.68
CA GLU A 140 -3.97 23.55 -13.73
C GLU A 140 -2.85 22.71 -13.08
N ILE A 141 -3.05 21.39 -13.01
CA ILE A 141 -2.09 20.42 -12.50
C ILE A 141 -2.00 19.22 -13.46
N ASN A 142 -0.79 18.66 -13.61
CA ASN A 142 -0.58 17.45 -14.40
C ASN A 142 -0.91 16.17 -13.63
N GLY A 143 -0.68 15.00 -14.25
CA GLY A 143 -0.99 13.68 -13.65
C GLY A 143 -0.23 13.43 -12.35
N ARG A 144 1.08 13.68 -12.34
CA ARG A 144 1.91 13.48 -11.14
C ARG A 144 1.57 14.48 -10.04
N GLU A 145 1.36 15.74 -10.37
CA GLU A 145 0.93 16.77 -9.41
C GLU A 145 -0.40 16.42 -8.75
N SER A 146 -1.34 15.87 -9.53
CA SER A 146 -2.59 15.32 -9.00
C SER A 146 -2.33 14.15 -8.03
N ASN A 147 -1.44 13.22 -8.40
CA ASN A 147 -1.08 12.09 -7.53
C ASN A 147 -0.40 12.55 -6.23
N ILE A 148 0.42 13.60 -6.27
CA ILE A 148 1.02 14.21 -5.07
C ILE A 148 -0.07 14.75 -4.15
N LEU A 149 -1.01 15.54 -4.66
CA LEU A 149 -2.08 16.12 -3.85
C LEU A 149 -3.02 15.05 -3.29
N ILE A 150 -3.35 14.00 -4.07
CA ILE A 150 -4.13 12.86 -3.58
C ILE A 150 -3.36 12.12 -2.47
N THR A 151 -2.06 11.88 -2.66
CA THR A 151 -1.21 11.23 -1.64
C THR A 151 -1.19 12.04 -0.33
N ILE A 152 -1.03 13.36 -0.41
CA ILE A 152 -1.09 14.26 0.75
C ILE A 152 -2.44 14.11 1.48
N LEU A 153 -3.54 14.03 0.73
CA LEU A 153 -4.88 13.83 1.29
C LEU A 153 -5.00 12.46 1.98
N LEU A 154 -4.54 11.36 1.35
CA LEU A 154 -4.59 10.02 1.92
C LEU A 154 -3.79 9.93 3.23
N PHE A 155 -2.57 10.49 3.27
CA PHE A 155 -1.74 10.51 4.48
C PHE A 155 -2.34 11.38 5.60
N ALA A 156 -2.96 12.50 5.24
CA ALA A 156 -3.67 13.35 6.20
C ALA A 156 -4.88 12.63 6.81
N ILE A 157 -5.62 11.86 6.00
CA ILE A 157 -6.74 11.01 6.44
C ILE A 157 -6.23 9.94 7.43
N ASP A 158 -5.18 9.20 7.10
CA ASP A 158 -4.63 8.14 7.97
C ASP A 158 -4.22 8.68 9.36
N LYS A 159 -3.73 9.93 9.45
CA LYS A 159 -3.33 10.56 10.73
C LYS A 159 -4.49 10.89 11.66
N VAL A 160 -5.69 11.09 11.12
CA VAL A 160 -6.86 11.55 11.88
C VAL A 160 -7.99 10.52 11.92
N ALA A 161 -7.86 9.41 11.19
CA ALA A 161 -8.87 8.37 11.12
C ALA A 161 -8.98 7.59 12.45
N LYS A 162 -10.20 7.40 12.94
CA LYS A 162 -10.51 6.57 14.12
C LYS A 162 -10.72 5.12 13.72
N THR A 163 -9.63 4.44 13.42
CA THR A 163 -9.59 3.05 12.99
C THR A 163 -8.58 2.26 13.82
N THR A 164 -8.56 0.95 13.63
CA THR A 164 -7.56 0.05 14.19
C THR A 164 -6.42 -0.25 13.20
N GLY A 165 -6.08 0.72 12.33
CA GLY A 165 -5.05 0.59 11.30
C GLY A 165 -5.58 0.08 9.94
N HIS A 166 -6.90 -0.08 9.81
CA HIS A 166 -7.60 -0.42 8.56
C HIS A 166 -9.05 0.07 8.58
N TYR A 167 -9.70 0.16 7.43
CA TYR A 167 -11.04 0.72 7.25
C TYR A 167 -12.15 -0.36 7.19
N ASP A 168 -11.88 -1.61 7.50
CA ASP A 168 -12.90 -2.65 7.62
C ASP A 168 -13.75 -2.55 8.92
N ALA A 169 -13.28 -1.74 9.86
CA ALA A 169 -13.98 -1.38 11.09
C ALA A 169 -13.62 0.05 11.52
N PHE A 170 -14.49 0.66 12.29
CA PHE A 170 -14.26 1.97 12.91
C PHE A 170 -14.68 1.98 14.38
N LEU A 171 -14.05 2.86 15.19
CA LEU A 171 -14.30 2.97 16.62
C LEU A 171 -15.54 3.83 16.87
N LYS A 172 -16.60 3.23 17.46
CA LYS A 172 -17.90 3.91 17.64
C LYS A 172 -17.97 4.85 18.84
N ASN A 173 -17.23 4.56 19.92
CA ASN A 173 -17.38 5.23 21.21
C ASN A 173 -16.03 5.78 21.71
N ASP A 174 -15.28 6.41 20.86
CA ASP A 174 -14.05 7.07 21.29
C ASP A 174 -14.38 8.42 21.92
N LYS A 175 -14.15 8.54 23.22
CA LYS A 175 -14.30 9.80 24.00
C LYS A 175 -13.24 10.84 23.64
N ASN A 176 -12.22 10.45 22.87
CA ASN A 176 -11.18 11.38 22.45
C ASN A 176 -11.70 12.28 21.34
N GLU A 177 -11.38 13.58 21.44
CA GLU A 177 -11.66 14.53 20.38
C GLU A 177 -10.97 14.11 19.07
N TYR A 178 -11.66 14.33 17.97
CA TYR A 178 -11.07 14.14 16.65
C TYR A 178 -9.95 15.16 16.43
N LYS A 179 -8.77 14.66 16.07
CA LYS A 179 -7.71 15.54 15.61
C LYS A 179 -8.17 16.26 14.34
N LYS A 180 -7.90 17.57 14.28
CA LYS A 180 -8.13 18.35 13.07
C LYS A 180 -7.16 17.93 11.97
N ILE A 181 -7.69 17.72 10.76
CA ILE A 181 -6.89 17.33 9.60
C ILE A 181 -5.89 18.43 9.24
N LYS A 182 -4.68 18.05 8.87
CA LYS A 182 -3.62 18.94 8.42
C LYS A 182 -2.85 18.29 7.28
N PHE A 183 -2.52 19.06 6.27
CA PHE A 183 -1.84 18.61 5.06
C PHE A 183 -0.35 18.93 5.15
N GLU A 184 0.48 17.92 4.94
CA GLU A 184 1.94 18.02 4.97
C GLU A 184 2.50 17.59 3.62
N MET A 185 3.64 18.15 3.23
CA MET A 185 4.31 17.79 1.98
C MET A 185 4.99 16.42 2.07
N PRO A 186 5.02 15.65 1.00
CA PRO A 186 5.87 14.45 0.89
C PRO A 186 7.35 14.84 0.76
N GLU A 187 8.22 13.98 1.27
CA GLU A 187 9.67 14.07 1.05
C GLU A 187 10.01 13.39 -0.29
N ILE A 188 9.95 14.16 -1.39
CA ILE A 188 10.26 13.65 -2.73
C ILE A 188 11.75 13.83 -2.99
N GLU A 189 12.46 12.72 -3.13
CA GLU A 189 13.88 12.68 -3.40
C GLU A 189 14.18 12.68 -4.91
N ASN A 190 15.38 13.13 -5.27
CA ASN A 190 15.88 12.97 -6.63
C ASN A 190 16.44 11.54 -6.79
N ILE A 191 15.74 10.70 -7.54
CA ILE A 191 16.07 9.28 -7.70
C ILE A 191 17.08 9.15 -8.85
N LYS A 192 18.14 8.37 -8.60
CA LYS A 192 19.24 8.19 -9.57
C LYS A 192 18.98 7.10 -10.61
N LYS A 193 18.09 6.17 -10.29
CA LYS A 193 17.76 5.01 -11.14
C LYS A 193 16.30 5.03 -11.54
N GLU A 194 16.00 4.44 -12.66
CA GLU A 194 14.63 4.29 -13.16
C GLU A 194 13.79 3.40 -12.26
N ILE A 195 12.53 3.79 -12.03
CA ILE A 195 11.53 3.00 -11.31
C ILE A 195 10.33 2.83 -12.24
N THR A 196 10.04 1.59 -12.61
CA THR A 196 8.82 1.23 -13.33
C THR A 196 7.69 0.99 -12.33
N ILE A 197 6.56 1.66 -12.53
CA ILE A 197 5.38 1.55 -11.67
C ILE A 197 4.26 0.90 -12.46
N ASP A 198 3.66 -0.16 -11.94
CA ASP A 198 2.51 -0.77 -12.59
C ASP A 198 1.37 -1.08 -11.59
N ARG A 199 0.19 -1.33 -12.10
CA ARG A 199 -1.01 -1.72 -11.36
C ARG A 199 -1.65 -2.93 -12.01
N LEU A 200 -1.07 -4.08 -11.79
CA LEU A 200 -1.52 -5.35 -12.40
C LEU A 200 -1.83 -6.39 -11.30
N ASN A 201 -2.59 -7.41 -11.67
CA ASN A 201 -2.55 -8.65 -10.92
C ASN A 201 -1.11 -9.18 -10.89
N ALA A 202 -0.69 -9.78 -9.79
CA ALA A 202 0.69 -10.24 -9.59
C ALA A 202 1.15 -11.23 -10.68
N ASN A 203 0.27 -12.16 -11.07
CA ASN A 203 0.56 -13.15 -12.09
C ASN A 203 0.72 -12.52 -13.48
N ASP A 204 -0.08 -11.50 -13.81
CA ASP A 204 0.07 -10.74 -15.07
C ASP A 204 1.35 -9.90 -15.06
N PHE A 205 1.70 -9.34 -13.89
CA PHE A 205 2.92 -8.57 -13.74
C PHE A 205 4.18 -9.40 -14.02
N VAL A 206 4.29 -10.61 -13.44
CA VAL A 206 5.47 -11.47 -13.66
C VAL A 206 5.54 -12.07 -15.07
N ARG A 207 4.41 -12.17 -15.76
CA ARG A 207 4.39 -12.53 -17.20
C ARG A 207 4.88 -11.38 -18.07
N LYS A 208 4.56 -10.14 -17.69
CA LYS A 208 4.94 -8.92 -18.42
C LYS A 208 6.42 -8.59 -18.23
N TYR A 209 6.93 -8.68 -17.00
CA TYR A 209 8.26 -8.24 -16.64
C TYR A 209 9.17 -9.37 -16.20
N SER A 210 10.48 -9.11 -16.29
CA SER A 210 11.55 -9.93 -15.70
C SER A 210 12.47 -9.05 -14.85
N ALA A 211 13.08 -9.62 -13.81
CA ALA A 211 14.06 -8.94 -12.99
C ALA A 211 15.12 -9.93 -12.48
N ASP A 212 16.31 -9.45 -12.09
CA ASP A 212 17.31 -10.32 -11.49
C ASP A 212 16.83 -10.85 -10.13
N ILE A 213 16.20 -9.99 -9.32
CA ILE A 213 15.59 -10.34 -8.03
C ILE A 213 14.09 -10.04 -8.11
N VAL A 214 13.27 -11.03 -7.79
CA VAL A 214 11.82 -10.87 -7.60
C VAL A 214 11.49 -11.05 -6.13
N TYR A 215 11.01 -9.99 -5.49
CA TYR A 215 10.55 -9.98 -4.11
C TYR A 215 9.03 -10.17 -4.04
N LEU A 216 8.62 -11.10 -3.18
CA LEU A 216 7.24 -11.50 -2.99
C LEU A 216 6.83 -11.37 -1.52
N ASP A 217 5.72 -10.68 -1.26
CA ASP A 217 5.02 -10.62 0.03
C ASP A 217 3.51 -10.71 -0.21
N PRO A 218 3.03 -11.85 -0.76
CA PRO A 218 1.62 -12.00 -1.08
C PRO A 218 0.74 -11.99 0.17
N PRO A 219 -0.54 -11.66 0.07
CA PRO A 219 -1.47 -11.86 1.18
C PRO A 219 -1.63 -13.36 1.46
N TYR A 220 -1.26 -13.81 2.67
CA TYR A 220 -1.30 -15.23 3.07
C TYR A 220 -2.60 -15.64 3.75
N ASN A 221 -3.50 -14.71 4.01
CA ASN A 221 -4.73 -14.95 4.76
C ASN A 221 -5.96 -14.50 3.99
N SER A 222 -7.15 -14.84 4.52
CA SER A 222 -8.43 -14.53 3.88
C SER A 222 -8.80 -13.04 3.84
N ARG A 223 -7.99 -12.14 4.39
CA ARG A 223 -8.31 -10.71 4.46
C ARG A 223 -7.95 -10.01 3.15
N GLN A 224 -8.97 -9.54 2.45
CA GLN A 224 -8.80 -8.75 1.23
C GLN A 224 -8.30 -7.33 1.55
N TYR A 225 -7.16 -6.94 1.01
CA TYR A 225 -6.64 -5.56 1.14
C TYR A 225 -7.61 -4.53 0.55
N SER A 226 -8.32 -4.89 -0.51
CA SER A 226 -9.40 -4.09 -1.08
C SER A 226 -10.57 -3.85 -0.10
N ASP A 227 -10.78 -4.75 0.89
CA ASP A 227 -11.74 -4.55 1.97
C ASP A 227 -11.15 -3.70 3.09
N LEU A 228 -9.88 -3.92 3.44
CA LEU A 228 -9.21 -3.20 4.51
C LEU A 228 -9.00 -1.72 4.18
N TYR A 229 -8.77 -1.37 2.91
CA TYR A 229 -8.42 -0.01 2.46
C TYR A 229 -9.44 0.60 1.49
N HIS A 230 -10.66 0.05 1.43
CA HIS A 230 -11.72 0.48 0.51
C HIS A 230 -12.04 1.99 0.58
N PHE A 231 -11.95 2.61 1.78
CA PHE A 231 -12.20 4.04 1.93
C PHE A 231 -11.13 4.87 1.23
N LEU A 232 -9.85 4.50 1.37
CA LEU A 232 -8.75 5.16 0.69
C LEU A 232 -8.78 4.92 -0.82
N GLU A 233 -9.18 3.72 -1.26
CA GLU A 233 -9.43 3.43 -2.68
C GLU A 233 -10.51 4.35 -3.27
N ASN A 234 -11.64 4.50 -2.56
CA ASN A 234 -12.71 5.39 -2.99
C ASN A 234 -12.23 6.84 -3.11
N ILE A 235 -11.47 7.33 -2.11
CA ILE A 235 -10.87 8.67 -2.16
C ILE A 235 -9.89 8.80 -3.35
N ALA A 236 -9.02 7.82 -3.55
CA ALA A 236 -8.02 7.88 -4.62
C ALA A 236 -8.66 7.87 -6.01
N GLU A 237 -9.58 6.96 -6.27
CA GLU A 237 -10.27 6.85 -7.57
C GLU A 237 -11.28 7.98 -7.83
N ASN A 238 -11.99 8.46 -6.81
CA ASN A 238 -13.05 9.49 -6.89
C ASN A 238 -14.17 9.17 -7.89
N LYS A 239 -14.46 7.89 -8.09
CA LYS A 239 -15.55 7.47 -8.97
C LYS A 239 -16.93 7.64 -8.37
N GLN A 240 -17.00 7.91 -7.06
CA GLN A 240 -18.23 8.12 -6.30
C GLN A 240 -19.25 6.98 -6.47
N PRO A 241 -18.85 5.70 -6.28
CA PRO A 241 -19.71 4.56 -6.51
C PRO A 241 -20.81 4.45 -5.44
N GLU A 242 -21.82 3.63 -5.72
CA GLU A 242 -22.78 3.20 -4.71
C GLU A 242 -22.09 2.43 -3.58
N LEU A 243 -22.54 2.66 -2.33
CA LEU A 243 -21.91 2.12 -1.12
C LEU A 243 -22.87 1.21 -0.35
N PHE A 244 -22.30 0.11 0.18
CA PHE A 244 -23.06 -0.94 0.86
C PHE A 244 -22.54 -1.19 2.28
N GLY A 245 -23.45 -1.63 3.13
CA GLY A 245 -23.13 -2.09 4.48
C GLY A 245 -22.73 -0.97 5.46
N LYS A 246 -22.38 -1.36 6.68
CA LYS A 246 -22.05 -0.43 7.77
C LYS A 246 -20.72 0.31 7.54
N THR A 247 -19.76 -0.34 6.93
CA THR A 247 -18.43 0.21 6.63
C THR A 247 -18.38 0.94 5.29
N LYS A 248 -19.53 1.07 4.60
CA LYS A 248 -19.64 1.85 3.36
C LYS A 248 -18.69 1.38 2.27
N LYS A 249 -18.70 0.10 1.97
CA LYS A 249 -17.91 -0.51 0.90
C LYS A 249 -18.62 -0.35 -0.45
N PHE A 250 -17.84 -0.19 -1.51
CA PHE A 250 -18.33 -0.25 -2.90
C PHE A 250 -18.09 -1.65 -3.50
N ASP A 251 -18.53 -1.90 -4.72
CA ASP A 251 -18.19 -3.14 -5.43
C ASP A 251 -16.68 -3.18 -5.76
N ARG A 252 -15.98 -4.15 -5.19
CA ARG A 252 -14.54 -4.35 -5.30
C ARG A 252 -14.15 -5.61 -6.07
N ALA A 253 -15.09 -6.22 -6.81
CA ALA A 253 -14.85 -7.48 -7.52
C ALA A 253 -13.58 -7.44 -8.37
N LYS A 254 -13.31 -6.31 -9.04
CA LYS A 254 -12.16 -6.11 -9.93
C LYS A 254 -10.81 -5.95 -9.23
N ILE A 255 -10.81 -5.69 -7.91
CA ILE A 255 -9.60 -5.46 -7.11
C ILE A 255 -9.48 -6.44 -5.94
N LYS A 256 -10.26 -7.53 -5.96
CA LYS A 256 -10.07 -8.66 -5.04
C LYS A 256 -8.90 -9.52 -5.50
N SER A 257 -8.11 -9.96 -4.53
CA SER A 257 -6.99 -10.85 -4.77
C SER A 257 -7.42 -12.31 -4.60
N ASP A 258 -7.12 -13.15 -5.58
CA ASP A 258 -7.33 -14.60 -5.49
C ASP A 258 -6.41 -15.25 -4.45
N TYR A 259 -5.31 -14.61 -4.06
CA TYR A 259 -4.44 -15.02 -2.95
C TYR A 259 -5.14 -15.03 -1.59
N CYS A 260 -6.29 -14.36 -1.43
CA CYS A 260 -7.11 -14.37 -0.22
C CYS A 260 -8.27 -15.39 -0.29
N THR A 261 -8.33 -16.24 -1.29
CA THR A 261 -9.42 -17.19 -1.55
C THR A 261 -8.94 -18.65 -1.48
N ALA A 262 -9.82 -19.60 -1.78
CA ALA A 262 -9.44 -21.01 -1.90
C ALA A 262 -8.52 -21.31 -3.09
N LYS A 263 -8.35 -20.35 -4.03
CA LYS A 263 -7.47 -20.48 -5.20
C LYS A 263 -6.02 -20.05 -4.91
N ALA A 264 -5.71 -19.66 -3.69
CA ALA A 264 -4.44 -19.01 -3.35
C ALA A 264 -3.21 -19.88 -3.68
N GLU A 265 -3.26 -21.18 -3.40
CA GLU A 265 -2.15 -22.10 -3.68
C GLU A 265 -1.94 -22.29 -5.19
N ASP A 266 -3.04 -22.43 -5.96
CA ASP A 266 -2.96 -22.52 -7.43
C ASP A 266 -2.39 -21.23 -8.05
N GLN A 267 -2.84 -20.07 -7.55
CA GLN A 267 -2.33 -18.76 -8.00
C GLN A 267 -0.86 -18.57 -7.64
N PHE A 268 -0.44 -19.06 -6.49
CA PHE A 268 0.95 -19.01 -6.07
C PHE A 268 1.84 -19.91 -6.93
N GLU A 269 1.40 -21.13 -7.23
CA GLU A 269 2.12 -22.06 -8.12
C GLU A 269 2.28 -21.45 -9.52
N ASP A 270 1.20 -20.95 -10.10
CA ASP A 270 1.22 -20.24 -11.39
C ASP A 270 2.12 -19.00 -11.38
N LEU A 271 2.14 -18.22 -10.27
CA LEU A 271 3.05 -17.10 -10.11
C LEU A 271 4.52 -17.54 -10.22
N ILE A 272 4.91 -18.52 -9.39
CA ILE A 272 6.30 -18.99 -9.31
C ILE A 272 6.75 -19.62 -10.64
N GLU A 273 5.89 -20.40 -11.30
CA GLU A 273 6.18 -20.99 -12.62
C GLU A 273 6.51 -19.92 -13.67
N ASN A 274 5.79 -18.79 -13.65
CA ASN A 274 5.92 -17.73 -14.67
C ASN A 274 6.98 -16.66 -14.31
N ILE A 275 7.57 -16.68 -13.12
CA ILE A 275 8.65 -15.77 -12.77
C ILE A 275 9.90 -16.05 -13.61
N ARG A 276 10.44 -14.98 -14.20
CA ARG A 276 11.71 -14.94 -14.92
C ARG A 276 12.72 -14.11 -14.15
N ALA A 277 13.52 -14.77 -13.31
CA ALA A 277 14.48 -14.14 -12.41
C ALA A 277 15.70 -15.01 -12.21
N LYS A 278 16.78 -14.46 -11.61
CA LYS A 278 17.88 -15.21 -11.05
C LYS A 278 17.54 -15.68 -9.63
N TYR A 279 16.89 -14.80 -8.87
CA TYR A 279 16.53 -15.05 -7.47
C TYR A 279 15.10 -14.67 -7.19
N ILE A 280 14.42 -15.51 -6.42
CA ILE A 280 13.11 -15.23 -5.84
C ILE A 280 13.32 -15.11 -4.33
N ILE A 281 12.91 -13.97 -3.75
CA ILE A 281 12.90 -13.72 -2.32
C ILE A 281 11.45 -13.64 -1.87
N LEU A 282 11.01 -14.58 -1.03
CA LEU A 282 9.64 -14.57 -0.52
C LEU A 282 9.67 -14.34 0.99
N SER A 283 8.94 -13.30 1.42
CA SER A 283 8.72 -12.99 2.84
C SER A 283 7.47 -13.71 3.33
N PHE A 284 7.55 -14.36 4.48
CA PHE A 284 6.45 -15.10 5.10
C PHE A 284 6.56 -15.04 6.63
N ASN A 285 5.45 -14.99 7.33
CA ASN A 285 5.45 -15.08 8.79
C ASN A 285 4.79 -16.36 9.29
N ASN A 286 5.28 -16.89 10.41
CA ASN A 286 4.77 -18.11 11.01
C ASN A 286 3.56 -17.90 11.94
N THR A 287 2.73 -16.89 11.71
CA THR A 287 1.59 -16.54 12.59
C THR A 287 0.65 -17.73 12.82
N GLU A 288 0.50 -18.62 11.85
CA GLU A 288 -0.35 -19.81 11.96
C GLU A 288 0.15 -20.76 13.04
N SER A 289 1.40 -21.20 12.95
CA SER A 289 2.00 -22.14 13.91
C SER A 289 2.10 -21.54 15.32
N ALA A 290 2.32 -20.22 15.42
CA ALA A 290 2.43 -19.53 16.70
C ALA A 290 1.08 -19.22 17.38
N SER A 291 -0.01 -19.09 16.61
CA SER A 291 -1.33 -18.69 17.13
C SER A 291 -2.39 -19.80 17.11
N GLY A 292 -2.13 -20.92 16.43
CA GLY A 292 -3.10 -22.01 16.23
C GLY A 292 -4.34 -21.63 15.41
N LYS A 293 -4.29 -20.51 14.65
CA LYS A 293 -5.42 -20.03 13.83
C LYS A 293 -5.22 -20.40 12.36
N THR A 294 -6.20 -21.06 11.78
CA THR A 294 -6.21 -21.62 10.42
C THR A 294 -6.77 -20.66 9.36
N ASN A 295 -6.40 -19.38 9.40
CA ASN A 295 -6.83 -18.41 8.36
C ASN A 295 -5.84 -18.29 7.20
N VAL A 296 -4.79 -19.10 7.18
CA VAL A 296 -3.77 -19.12 6.14
C VAL A 296 -4.36 -19.71 4.86
N ARG A 297 -4.01 -19.14 3.73
CA ARG A 297 -4.46 -19.54 2.39
C ARG A 297 -3.36 -20.18 1.57
N ILE A 298 -2.10 -19.94 1.93
CA ILE A 298 -0.93 -20.56 1.32
C ILE A 298 -0.12 -21.15 2.47
N SER A 299 -0.02 -22.49 2.51
CA SER A 299 0.72 -23.18 3.56
C SER A 299 2.23 -23.05 3.37
N ARG A 300 2.99 -23.14 4.49
CA ARG A 300 4.45 -23.18 4.43
C ARG A 300 4.94 -24.34 3.57
N ASP A 301 4.36 -25.51 3.72
CA ASP A 301 4.72 -26.72 2.98
C ASP A 301 4.54 -26.52 1.46
N LYS A 302 3.42 -25.85 1.05
CA LYS A 302 3.19 -25.50 -0.36
C LYS A 302 4.23 -24.52 -0.88
N ILE A 303 4.63 -23.53 -0.08
CA ILE A 303 5.68 -22.57 -0.43
C ILE A 303 7.00 -23.31 -0.68
N GLU A 304 7.40 -24.18 0.25
CA GLU A 304 8.65 -24.96 0.14
C GLU A 304 8.61 -25.90 -1.06
N GLU A 305 7.51 -26.61 -1.28
CA GLU A 305 7.30 -27.49 -2.43
C GLU A 305 7.51 -26.75 -3.76
N VAL A 306 6.79 -25.64 -3.94
CA VAL A 306 6.77 -24.91 -5.21
C VAL A 306 8.10 -24.23 -5.49
N LEU A 307 8.72 -23.59 -4.47
CA LEU A 307 10.03 -22.95 -4.63
C LEU A 307 11.14 -23.96 -4.87
N SER A 308 11.10 -25.13 -4.21
CA SER A 308 12.11 -26.20 -4.43
C SER A 308 12.05 -26.81 -5.83
N LYS A 309 10.87 -26.80 -6.48
CA LYS A 309 10.76 -27.18 -7.89
C LYS A 309 11.37 -26.14 -8.83
N LYS A 310 11.37 -24.86 -8.42
CA LYS A 310 11.86 -23.73 -9.23
C LYS A 310 13.37 -23.57 -9.16
N GLY A 311 14.02 -23.95 -8.04
CA GLY A 311 15.47 -23.79 -7.87
C GLY A 311 15.97 -24.23 -6.50
N ASP A 312 17.22 -23.88 -6.20
CA ASP A 312 17.86 -24.14 -4.92
C ASP A 312 17.28 -23.22 -3.84
N LEU A 313 16.63 -23.83 -2.83
CA LEU A 313 15.92 -23.14 -1.78
C LEU A 313 16.72 -23.08 -0.48
N LYS A 314 16.85 -21.87 0.09
CA LYS A 314 17.36 -21.61 1.45
C LYS A 314 16.35 -20.81 2.24
N ILE A 315 16.27 -21.02 3.57
CA ILE A 315 15.29 -20.37 4.45
C ILE A 315 16.03 -19.70 5.58
N TYR A 316 15.76 -18.42 5.80
CA TYR A 316 16.32 -17.59 6.86
C TYR A 316 15.21 -17.12 7.79
N GLU A 317 15.49 -17.05 9.08
CA GLU A 317 14.52 -16.71 10.10
C GLU A 317 15.00 -15.52 10.95
N LYS A 318 14.08 -14.62 11.28
CA LYS A 318 14.29 -13.52 12.24
C LYS A 318 13.15 -13.45 13.22
N ASP A 319 13.45 -13.30 14.51
CA ASP A 319 12.43 -13.04 15.51
C ASP A 319 11.70 -11.73 15.20
N TYR A 320 10.38 -11.79 15.19
CA TYR A 320 9.52 -10.67 14.79
C TYR A 320 8.46 -10.37 15.84
N ASN A 321 8.35 -9.09 16.22
CA ASN A 321 7.27 -8.59 17.06
C ASN A 321 6.18 -7.98 16.17
N ALA A 322 5.17 -8.76 15.82
CA ALA A 322 4.05 -8.25 15.04
C ALA A 322 3.32 -7.11 15.76
N TYR A 323 2.92 -6.11 15.02
CA TYR A 323 1.94 -5.12 15.49
C TYR A 323 0.60 -5.83 15.65
N THR A 324 0.19 -6.08 16.91
CA THR A 324 -1.11 -6.63 17.24
C THR A 324 -2.02 -5.50 17.72
N THR A 325 -3.19 -5.36 17.11
CA THR A 325 -4.24 -4.40 17.53
C THR A 325 -4.93 -4.78 18.84
N GLY A 326 -4.48 -5.84 19.52
CA GLY A 326 -5.02 -6.39 20.76
C GLY A 326 -3.97 -6.61 21.85
N LYS A 327 -4.42 -6.90 23.07
CA LYS A 327 -3.56 -7.17 24.25
C LYS A 327 -2.76 -8.48 24.16
N THR A 328 -2.96 -9.30 23.13
CA THR A 328 -2.35 -10.63 23.01
C THR A 328 -0.99 -10.52 22.34
N LYS A 329 0.09 -10.68 23.09
CA LYS A 329 1.42 -10.90 22.53
C LYS A 329 1.52 -12.37 22.08
N ILE A 330 1.69 -12.60 20.78
CA ILE A 330 1.96 -13.93 20.25
C ILE A 330 3.46 -14.19 20.47
N LYS A 331 3.79 -15.19 21.29
CA LYS A 331 5.19 -15.61 21.52
C LYS A 331 5.69 -16.46 20.37
N GLY A 332 6.96 -16.30 20.01
CA GLY A 332 7.61 -17.13 18.97
C GLY A 332 7.23 -16.75 17.52
N LEU A 333 6.76 -15.52 17.30
CA LEU A 333 6.58 -15.01 15.95
C LEU A 333 7.93 -14.81 15.28
N LYS A 334 8.06 -15.40 14.09
CA LYS A 334 9.23 -15.26 13.22
C LYS A 334 8.80 -14.75 11.86
N GLU A 335 9.63 -13.94 11.28
CA GLU A 335 9.61 -13.65 9.85
C GLU A 335 10.59 -14.57 9.15
N LEU A 336 10.14 -15.18 8.08
CA LEU A 336 10.90 -16.12 7.25
C LEU A 336 11.20 -15.45 5.92
N LEU A 337 12.42 -15.59 5.43
CA LEU A 337 12.79 -15.27 4.06
C LEU A 337 13.19 -16.54 3.35
N PHE A 338 12.41 -16.89 2.34
CA PHE A 338 12.72 -17.97 1.41
C PHE A 338 13.53 -17.38 0.26
N VAL A 339 14.74 -17.87 0.06
CA VAL A 339 15.64 -17.47 -1.02
C VAL A 339 15.76 -18.63 -1.99
N CYS A 340 15.21 -18.49 -3.18
CA CYS A 340 15.31 -19.48 -4.23
C CYS A 340 16.24 -18.96 -5.33
N GLU A 341 17.37 -19.63 -5.55
CA GLU A 341 18.21 -19.45 -6.73
C GLU A 341 17.61 -20.28 -7.86
N VAL A 342 17.08 -19.57 -8.88
CA VAL A 342 16.29 -20.20 -9.95
C VAL A 342 17.19 -21.04 -10.85
N ASN A 343 16.81 -22.29 -11.12
CA ASN A 343 17.50 -23.17 -12.05
C ASN A 343 17.54 -22.56 -13.46
N LYS A 344 18.67 -22.72 -14.17
CA LYS A 344 18.87 -22.21 -15.54
C LYS A 344 18.06 -22.98 -16.56
#